data_503a772e5e64a5e32a79782d12f69256
#
_entry.id   503a772e5e64a5e32a79782d12f69256
#
_cell.length_a   1.000
_cell.length_b   1.000
_cell.length_c   1.000
_cell.angle_alpha   90.00
_cell.angle_beta   90.00
_cell.angle_gamma   90.00
#
_symmetry.space_group_name_H-M   'P 1'
#
loop_
_entity.id
_entity.type
_entity.pdbx_description
1 polymer ?
#
loop_
_entity_poly.entity_id
_entity_poly.type
_entity_poly.pdbx_seq_one_letter_code
_entity_poly.pdbx_strand_id
1 'polypeptide(L)'
;MPILDVEVVTRDVPLSVDTGALAHALGAALDSVPGSVWVRVRHLAAADYAENGDQPDPLPVFVRVIARSGDTGRWPQHARVIAAEVATAVRRPRERVHVIFEPDARGRVFFGDAPDSR
;
A
#
# COMPACT_ATOMS: atom_id res chain seq x y z
N MET A 1 -0.22 12.69 5.34
CA MET A 1 0.63 11.66 4.77
C MET A 1 0.74 10.51 5.74
N PRO A 2 0.44 9.28 5.38
CA PRO A 2 1.19 8.60 4.32
C PRO A 2 0.47 8.52 2.97
N ILE A 3 1.27 8.20 1.95
CA ILE A 3 0.80 7.81 0.62
C ILE A 3 1.08 6.32 0.47
N LEU A 4 0.05 5.56 0.11
CA LEU A 4 0.19 4.12 -0.11
C LEU A 4 -0.11 3.80 -1.56
N ASP A 5 0.87 3.19 -2.23
CA ASP A 5 0.72 2.69 -3.59
C ASP A 5 0.49 1.18 -3.51
N VAL A 6 -0.68 0.75 -3.94
CA VAL A 6 -1.09 -0.65 -3.92
C VAL A 6 -1.08 -1.17 -5.35
N GLU A 7 -0.24 -2.14 -5.62
CA GLU A 7 -0.15 -2.78 -6.93
C GLU A 7 -0.62 -4.21 -6.81
N VAL A 8 -1.70 -4.54 -7.51
CA VAL A 8 -2.33 -5.86 -7.46
C VAL A 8 -1.96 -6.61 -8.73
N VAL A 9 -1.28 -7.73 -8.60
CA VAL A 9 -0.98 -8.59 -9.75
C VAL A 9 -2.23 -9.40 -10.05
N THR A 10 -2.76 -9.27 -11.27
CA THR A 10 -4.03 -9.91 -11.67
C THR A 10 -3.87 -10.71 -12.95
N ARG A 11 -4.63 -11.82 -13.07
CA ARG A 11 -4.55 -12.68 -14.26
C ARG A 11 -5.31 -12.10 -15.43
N ASP A 12 -6.63 -12.15 -15.40
CA ASP A 12 -7.43 -11.89 -16.60
C ASP A 12 -8.14 -10.53 -16.54
N VAL A 13 -8.97 -10.34 -15.53
CA VAL A 13 -9.77 -9.14 -15.37
C VAL A 13 -9.32 -8.44 -14.09
N PRO A 14 -9.04 -7.12 -14.15
CA PRO A 14 -8.71 -6.39 -12.93
C PRO A 14 -9.82 -6.50 -11.90
N LEU A 15 -9.43 -6.79 -10.66
CA LEU A 15 -10.35 -6.81 -9.54
C LEU A 15 -10.84 -5.40 -9.26
N SER A 16 -12.15 -5.23 -9.09
CA SER A 16 -12.71 -3.95 -8.66
C SER A 16 -12.41 -3.77 -7.18
N VAL A 17 -11.69 -2.70 -6.85
CA VAL A 17 -11.32 -2.36 -5.48
C VAL A 17 -12.02 -1.08 -5.09
N ASP A 18 -12.73 -1.10 -3.95
CA ASP A 18 -13.28 0.14 -3.38
C ASP A 18 -12.14 0.91 -2.71
N THR A 19 -11.49 1.76 -3.48
CA THR A 19 -10.33 2.51 -3.03
C THR A 19 -10.67 3.50 -1.92
N GLY A 20 -11.85 4.11 -1.98
CA GLY A 20 -12.30 5.02 -0.93
C GLY A 20 -12.49 4.31 0.40
N ALA A 21 -13.14 3.15 0.40
CA ALA A 21 -13.30 2.35 1.62
C ALA A 21 -11.95 1.90 2.18
N LEU A 22 -11.02 1.52 1.31
CA LEU A 22 -9.67 1.14 1.74
C LEU A 22 -8.95 2.31 2.39
N ALA A 23 -9.03 3.51 1.82
CA ALA A 23 -8.40 4.69 2.39
C ALA A 23 -8.97 5.01 3.78
N HIS A 24 -10.29 4.90 3.96
CA HIS A 24 -10.92 5.09 5.27
C HIS A 24 -10.48 4.04 6.28
N ALA A 25 -10.43 2.77 5.89
CA ALA A 25 -9.99 1.69 6.77
C ALA A 25 -8.55 1.86 7.20
N LEU A 26 -7.67 2.24 6.27
CA LEU A 26 -6.26 2.50 6.57
C LEU A 26 -6.09 3.72 7.47
N GLY A 27 -6.88 4.76 7.24
CA GLY A 27 -6.87 5.95 8.10
C GLY A 27 -7.19 5.59 9.55
N ALA A 28 -8.23 4.79 9.76
CA ALA A 28 -8.62 4.34 11.09
C ALA A 28 -7.57 3.42 11.71
N ALA A 29 -7.06 2.46 10.93
CA ALA A 29 -6.09 1.49 11.41
C ALA A 29 -4.75 2.12 11.79
N LEU A 30 -4.37 3.20 11.09
CA LEU A 30 -3.12 3.92 11.34
C LEU A 30 -3.32 5.12 12.26
N ASP A 31 -4.52 5.30 12.79
CA ASP A 31 -4.88 6.41 13.68
C ASP A 31 -4.48 7.77 13.07
N SER A 32 -4.84 7.96 11.82
CA SER A 32 -4.44 9.12 11.04
C SER A 32 -5.54 10.18 11.00
N VAL A 33 -5.11 11.44 10.90
CA VAL A 33 -6.03 12.57 10.76
C VAL A 33 -6.82 12.42 9.45
N PRO A 34 -8.14 12.72 9.44
CA PRO A 34 -8.92 12.65 8.20
C PRO A 34 -8.27 13.42 7.05
N GLY A 35 -8.25 12.81 5.87
CA GLY A 35 -7.65 13.38 4.67
C GLY A 35 -6.14 13.24 4.56
N SER A 36 -5.47 12.63 5.53
CA SER A 36 -4.02 12.50 5.53
C SER A 36 -3.50 11.21 4.90
N VAL A 37 -4.36 10.21 4.71
CA VAL A 37 -3.98 8.94 4.10
C VAL A 37 -4.45 8.92 2.66
N TRP A 38 -3.52 8.83 1.73
CA TRP A 38 -3.80 8.81 0.29
C TRP A 38 -3.47 7.45 -0.26
N VAL A 39 -4.40 6.86 -1.01
CA VAL A 39 -4.26 5.49 -1.52
C VAL A 39 -4.41 5.52 -3.03
N ARG A 40 -3.46 4.90 -3.74
CA ARG A 40 -3.55 4.66 -5.17
C ARG A 40 -3.52 3.16 -5.42
N VAL A 41 -4.39 2.69 -6.29
CA VAL A 41 -4.46 1.26 -6.64
C VAL A 41 -4.16 1.11 -8.12
N ARG A 42 -3.23 0.20 -8.44
CA ARG A 42 -2.90 -0.16 -9.81
C ARG A 42 -2.98 -1.66 -9.96
N HIS A 43 -3.25 -2.08 -11.19
CA HIS A 43 -3.24 -3.49 -11.56
C HIS A 43 -2.05 -3.76 -12.46
N LEU A 44 -1.31 -4.82 -12.16
CA LEU A 44 -0.23 -5.32 -12.99
C LEU A 44 -0.69 -6.65 -13.58
N ALA A 45 -0.66 -6.76 -14.91
CA ALA A 45 -1.02 -8.03 -15.54
C ALA A 45 -0.05 -9.13 -15.13
N ALA A 46 -0.56 -10.31 -14.85
CA ALA A 46 0.27 -11.45 -14.45
C ALA A 46 1.36 -11.75 -15.48
N ALA A 47 1.11 -11.47 -16.76
CA ALA A 47 2.11 -11.64 -17.81
C ALA A 47 3.33 -10.72 -17.64
N ASP A 48 3.18 -9.63 -16.89
CA ASP A 48 4.25 -8.65 -16.64
C ASP A 48 4.91 -8.85 -15.29
N TYR A 49 4.59 -9.95 -14.60
CA TYR A 49 5.14 -10.28 -13.30
C TYR A 49 5.79 -11.66 -13.36
N ALA A 50 6.98 -11.79 -12.81
CA ALA A 50 7.67 -13.06 -12.72
C ALA A 50 8.54 -13.15 -11.47
N GLU A 51 8.58 -14.36 -10.90
CA GLU A 51 9.58 -14.76 -9.93
C GLU A 51 10.50 -15.76 -10.64
N ASN A 52 11.71 -15.92 -10.15
CA ASN A 52 12.65 -16.86 -10.82
C ASN A 52 12.37 -18.32 -10.41
N GLY A 53 11.12 -18.72 -10.47
CA GLY A 53 10.62 -20.04 -10.15
C GLY A 53 9.25 -20.18 -10.76
N ASP A 54 8.41 -20.99 -10.15
CA ASP A 54 7.04 -21.15 -10.60
C ASP A 54 6.22 -19.89 -10.29
N GLN A 55 5.23 -19.62 -11.14
CA GLN A 55 4.30 -18.53 -10.91
C GLN A 55 3.54 -18.78 -9.60
N PRO A 56 3.55 -17.82 -8.67
CA PRO A 56 2.86 -18.02 -7.39
C PRO A 56 1.35 -18.05 -7.55
N ASP A 57 0.70 -18.79 -6.67
CA ASP A 57 -0.76 -18.85 -6.59
C ASP A 57 -1.15 -18.93 -5.10
N PRO A 58 -1.85 -17.94 -4.54
CA PRO A 58 -2.34 -16.71 -5.19
C PRO A 58 -1.23 -15.73 -5.59
N LEU A 59 -1.57 -14.88 -6.57
CA LEU A 59 -0.64 -13.84 -7.02
C LEU A 59 -0.44 -12.78 -5.93
N PRO A 60 0.73 -12.14 -5.90
CA PRO A 60 1.05 -11.19 -4.84
C PRO A 60 0.44 -9.80 -5.06
N VAL A 61 0.46 -9.03 -3.98
CA VAL A 61 0.12 -7.62 -3.95
C VAL A 61 1.29 -6.88 -3.29
N PHE A 62 1.70 -5.78 -3.87
CA PHE A 62 2.79 -4.96 -3.33
C PHE A 62 2.23 -3.63 -2.86
N VAL A 63 2.58 -3.24 -1.65
CA VAL A 63 2.19 -1.95 -1.08
C VAL A 63 3.45 -1.18 -0.74
N ARG A 64 3.64 -0.02 -1.36
CA ARG A 64 4.72 0.89 -1.03
C ARG A 64 4.16 2.01 -0.18
N VAL A 65 4.82 2.29 0.93
CA VAL A 65 4.39 3.29 1.90
C VAL A 65 5.40 4.43 1.92
N ILE A 66 4.93 5.62 1.58
CA ILE A 66 5.73 6.85 1.66
C ILE A 66 5.15 7.66 2.80
N ALA A 67 5.92 7.84 3.85
CA ALA A 67 5.44 8.52 5.04
C ALA A 67 6.52 9.43 5.61
N ARG A 68 6.05 10.47 6.29
CA ARG A 68 6.89 11.36 7.06
C ARG A 68 6.94 10.83 8.49
N SER A 69 7.90 9.99 8.78
CA SER A 69 8.05 9.42 10.12
C SER A 69 9.47 8.92 10.33
N GLY A 70 10.05 9.28 11.45
CA GLY A 70 11.33 8.73 11.84
C GLY A 70 11.23 7.50 12.72
N ASP A 71 10.02 7.06 13.09
CA ASP A 71 9.84 5.95 14.02
C ASP A 71 9.73 4.61 13.28
N THR A 72 10.88 4.08 12.89
CA THR A 72 10.95 2.79 12.21
C THR A 72 10.59 1.62 13.13
N GLY A 73 10.61 1.82 14.44
CA GLY A 73 10.22 0.80 15.42
C GLY A 73 8.76 0.39 15.30
N ARG A 74 7.91 1.27 14.75
CA ARG A 74 6.50 0.98 14.54
C ARG A 74 6.20 0.31 13.21
N TRP A 75 7.17 0.20 12.32
CA TRP A 75 6.96 -0.40 11.01
C TRP A 75 6.40 -1.83 11.06
N PRO A 76 6.88 -2.73 11.93
CA PRO A 76 6.29 -4.07 11.98
C PRO A 76 4.80 -4.06 12.31
N GLN A 77 4.37 -3.21 13.24
CA GLN A 77 2.96 -3.08 13.59
C GLN A 77 2.16 -2.48 12.44
N HIS A 78 2.69 -1.41 11.83
CA HIS A 78 2.03 -0.78 10.69
C HIS A 78 1.92 -1.74 9.51
N ALA A 79 2.96 -2.53 9.24
CA ALA A 79 2.93 -3.52 8.18
C ALA A 79 1.79 -4.53 8.39
N ARG A 80 1.59 -4.98 9.64
CA ARG A 80 0.52 -5.94 9.92
C ARG A 80 -0.86 -5.36 9.65
N VAL A 81 -1.13 -4.13 10.09
CA VAL A 81 -2.45 -3.52 9.87
C VAL A 81 -2.67 -3.17 8.41
N ILE A 82 -1.64 -2.70 7.71
CA ILE A 82 -1.72 -2.40 6.27
C ILE A 82 -2.00 -3.69 5.50
N ALA A 83 -1.24 -4.75 5.77
CA ALA A 83 -1.43 -6.02 5.08
C ALA A 83 -2.84 -6.58 5.30
N ALA A 84 -3.37 -6.49 6.52
CA ALA A 84 -4.70 -6.96 6.83
C ALA A 84 -5.78 -6.20 6.05
N GLU A 85 -5.70 -4.87 6.04
CA GLU A 85 -6.70 -4.04 5.37
C GLU A 85 -6.64 -4.20 3.85
N VAL A 86 -5.43 -4.24 3.29
CA VAL A 86 -5.25 -4.44 1.85
C VAL A 86 -5.72 -5.83 1.44
N ALA A 87 -5.36 -6.87 2.21
CA ALA A 87 -5.79 -8.24 1.93
C ALA A 87 -7.31 -8.35 1.85
N THR A 88 -8.02 -7.71 2.77
CA THR A 88 -9.49 -7.69 2.75
C THR A 88 -10.01 -6.98 1.49
N ALA A 89 -9.45 -5.82 1.17
CA ALA A 89 -9.91 -5.01 0.03
C ALA A 89 -9.69 -5.70 -1.31
N VAL A 90 -8.57 -6.42 -1.46
CA VAL A 90 -8.20 -7.05 -2.74
C VAL A 90 -8.48 -8.55 -2.76
N ARG A 91 -9.01 -9.11 -1.68
CA ARG A 91 -9.39 -10.52 -1.56
C ARG A 91 -8.21 -11.46 -1.80
N ARG A 92 -7.09 -11.17 -1.14
CA ARG A 92 -5.89 -12.00 -1.17
C ARG A 92 -5.50 -12.38 0.25
N PRO A 93 -4.81 -13.50 0.46
CA PRO A 93 -4.27 -13.83 1.79
C PRO A 93 -3.26 -12.78 2.23
N ARG A 94 -3.22 -12.49 3.53
CA ARG A 94 -2.27 -11.51 4.07
C ARG A 94 -0.82 -11.84 3.74
N GLU A 95 -0.51 -13.14 3.69
CA GLU A 95 0.85 -13.62 3.39
C GLU A 95 1.31 -13.23 1.99
N ARG A 96 0.37 -12.89 1.10
CA ARG A 96 0.68 -12.46 -0.26
C ARG A 96 0.71 -10.95 -0.42
N VAL A 97 0.43 -10.20 0.64
CA VAL A 97 0.53 -8.73 0.64
C VAL A 97 1.90 -8.35 1.20
N HIS A 98 2.75 -7.81 0.34
CA HIS A 98 4.11 -7.40 0.69
C HIS A 98 4.14 -5.91 0.89
N VAL A 99 4.53 -5.47 2.09
CA VAL A 99 4.56 -4.04 2.44
C VAL A 99 6.00 -3.58 2.45
N ILE A 100 6.27 -2.51 1.70
CA ILE A 100 7.59 -1.94 1.54
C ILE A 100 7.55 -0.49 2.04
N PHE A 101 8.34 -0.18 3.05
CA PHE A 101 8.45 1.19 3.54
C PHE A 101 9.59 1.90 2.82
N GLU A 102 9.25 3.05 2.22
CA GLU A 102 10.24 3.94 1.63
C GLU A 102 10.95 4.72 2.74
N PRO A 103 12.15 5.26 2.48
CA PRO A 103 12.80 6.14 3.44
C PRO A 103 11.93 7.34 3.79
N ASP A 104 12.18 7.97 4.94
CA ASP A 104 11.43 9.12 5.42
C ASP A 104 11.24 10.15 4.29
N ALA A 105 9.98 10.55 4.08
CA ALA A 105 9.61 11.47 3.01
C ALA A 105 9.90 12.93 3.33
N ARG A 106 10.30 13.23 4.57
CA ARG A 106 10.54 14.61 5.00
C ARG A 106 11.57 15.27 4.09
N GLY A 107 11.17 16.39 3.48
CA GLY A 107 12.01 17.13 2.56
C GLY A 107 12.11 16.54 1.16
N ARG A 108 11.41 15.43 0.87
CA ARG A 108 11.45 14.75 -0.42
C ARG A 108 10.12 14.71 -1.15
N VAL A 109 9.01 15.08 -0.48
CA VAL A 109 7.68 15.10 -1.08
C VAL A 109 7.17 16.52 -1.09
N PHE A 110 6.68 16.93 -2.26
CA PHE A 110 6.13 18.27 -2.47
C PHE A 110 4.70 18.14 -2.96
N PHE A 111 3.80 18.94 -2.41
CA PHE A 111 2.42 19.02 -2.87
C PHE A 111 2.34 20.16 -3.88
N GLY A 112 2.39 19.79 -5.19
CA GLY A 112 2.70 20.75 -6.21
C GLY A 112 4.14 21.22 -6.05
N ASP A 113 4.34 22.48 -5.78
CA ASP A 113 5.67 23.05 -5.52
C ASP A 113 5.92 23.34 -4.03
N ALA A 114 4.95 23.00 -3.18
CA ALA A 114 5.06 23.22 -1.73
C ALA A 114 5.58 21.97 -1.04
N PRO A 115 6.62 22.06 -0.18
CA PRO A 115 7.09 20.91 0.57
C PRO A 115 6.05 20.47 1.59
N ASP A 116 6.06 19.15 1.89
CA ASP A 116 5.24 18.62 2.97
C ASP A 116 5.78 19.11 4.30
N SER A 117 4.95 19.87 5.02
CA SER A 117 5.29 20.44 6.32
C SER A 117 4.62 19.71 7.49
N ARG A 118 3.83 18.68 7.20
CA ARG A 118 3.06 17.96 8.22
C ARG A 118 3.79 16.77 8.79
#